data_1bc377bb74f26501e921cae6f62c43fc
#
_entry.id   1bc377bb74f26501e921cae6f62c43fc
#
_cell.length_a   1.000
_cell.length_b   1.000
_cell.length_c   1.000
_cell.angle_alpha   90.00
_cell.angle_beta   90.00
_cell.angle_gamma   90.00
#
_symmetry.space_group_name_H-M   'P 1'
#
loop_
_entity.id
_entity.type
_entity.pdbx_description
1 polymer ?
#
loop_
_entity_poly.entity_id
_entity_poly.type
_entity_poly.pdbx_seq_one_letter_code
_entity_poly.pdbx_strand_id
1 'polypeptide(L)'
;MSKINFFALGGVQEDGKNLYVAEIDEKIYIMDCGNKMPTADLHGVDIVINDYTYLLENRDRIVGLFLSHAHQDHIGGVSHLITKLKNGNKDAGIEAAPDFKLDIYASNFTLAVLKDRLEDDKVKYPEELLHVVTSRSKLEFGNVEIRFFEVSHNIPECLGIAIKTEDGYLIYTANYNFDQNSKIDYAHMFKSLAIFAKDKVIALFTESLGAMNEQSRGTILEFKLRLTNIITQTHNRIIFSLFSSDILRIQQIVRIALENNKKVAVIGVKTQKLVKEAINLGYLPGDAFVSLRYIDDKNKNNDEDLVVLVTGERHEPYFMLQRMTKGIDRLIHLEKNDTVVVLTNPVLGTEKMASKTLDIIYHVTSNVKTFGSNLLLSPDANREEIKEMINILKPRFIIPVIGEYRHQYALSTVANCVGYDDKHILILDCGDIITFENGKYKGITGEVVCGEVLIDGKELKDVSDVVMRDRELLSNDGLILISASINPRTKSVIVGPEIVAKGFSFSKDGEDMEKAIKQLFYLVSSKYLITKFINWAEFKNAIKTEVSHYVYKEIKRSPIIIPVLISTDVDAINQQAKTIEQ
;
A
#
# COMPACT_ATOMS: atom_id res chain seq x y z
N MET A 1 -23.71 -28.13 15.77
CA MET A 1 -22.93 -28.67 14.62
C MET A 1 -22.74 -27.52 13.66
N SER A 2 -21.52 -27.00 13.55
CA SER A 2 -21.28 -25.81 12.72
C SER A 2 -20.74 -26.18 11.34
N LYS A 3 -21.20 -25.43 10.35
CA LYS A 3 -20.60 -25.40 9.01
C LYS A 3 -19.73 -24.15 8.95
N ILE A 4 -18.44 -24.33 8.71
CA ILE A 4 -17.46 -23.26 8.64
C ILE A 4 -16.90 -23.23 7.22
N ASN A 5 -17.09 -22.12 6.53
CA ASN A 5 -16.40 -21.79 5.30
C ASN A 5 -15.36 -20.72 5.60
N PHE A 6 -14.16 -20.87 5.06
CA PHE A 6 -13.14 -19.84 5.12
C PHE A 6 -12.58 -19.61 3.72
N PHE A 7 -12.36 -18.35 3.40
CA PHE A 7 -11.71 -17.91 2.17
C PHE A 7 -11.03 -16.56 2.34
N ALA A 8 -10.09 -16.27 1.46
CA ALA A 8 -9.41 -14.98 1.39
C ALA A 8 -9.92 -14.20 0.18
N LEU A 9 -10.22 -12.91 0.36
CA LEU A 9 -10.45 -11.97 -0.74
C LEU A 9 -9.15 -11.23 -1.11
N GLY A 10 -8.11 -11.37 -0.29
CA GLY A 10 -6.75 -10.89 -0.50
C GLY A 10 -5.82 -11.36 0.60
N GLY A 11 -4.50 -11.14 0.46
CA GLY A 11 -3.51 -11.55 1.44
C GLY A 11 -3.08 -13.02 1.34
N VAL A 12 -3.43 -13.72 0.27
CA VAL A 12 -2.89 -15.03 -0.10
C VAL A 12 -2.25 -14.94 -1.47
N GLN A 13 -1.09 -15.57 -1.64
CA GLN A 13 -0.21 -15.48 -2.82
C GLN A 13 0.20 -14.05 -3.18
N GLU A 14 0.06 -13.12 -2.25
CA GLU A 14 0.44 -11.72 -2.38
C GLU A 14 0.84 -11.12 -1.03
N ASP A 15 1.56 -10.01 -1.07
CA ASP A 15 1.92 -9.20 0.08
C ASP A 15 1.05 -7.93 0.09
N GLY A 16 0.15 -7.83 1.06
CA GLY A 16 -0.79 -6.72 1.24
C GLY A 16 -2.25 -7.06 0.95
N LYS A 17 -3.13 -6.08 1.06
CA LYS A 17 -4.61 -6.12 0.99
C LYS A 17 -5.24 -7.31 1.72
N ASN A 18 -4.73 -7.55 2.94
CA ASN A 18 -5.19 -8.65 3.78
C ASN A 18 -6.68 -8.51 4.09
N LEU A 19 -7.47 -9.49 3.68
CA LEU A 19 -8.89 -9.60 3.96
C LEU A 19 -9.33 -11.06 3.95
N TYR A 20 -9.71 -11.55 5.10
CA TYR A 20 -10.11 -12.93 5.30
C TYR A 20 -11.55 -13.01 5.81
N VAL A 21 -12.27 -14.01 5.35
CA VAL A 21 -13.68 -14.22 5.68
C VAL A 21 -13.85 -15.60 6.29
N ALA A 22 -14.42 -15.62 7.50
CA ALA A 22 -14.96 -16.84 8.09
C ALA A 22 -16.49 -16.75 8.05
N GLU A 23 -17.12 -17.65 7.29
CA GLU A 23 -18.56 -17.80 7.27
C GLU A 23 -18.94 -18.99 8.14
N ILE A 24 -19.69 -18.74 9.21
CA ILE A 24 -20.07 -19.74 10.19
C ILE A 24 -21.59 -19.72 10.32
N ASP A 25 -22.23 -20.83 9.97
CA ASP A 25 -23.69 -20.95 10.02
C ASP A 25 -24.39 -19.75 9.35
N GLU A 26 -23.96 -19.42 8.13
CA GLU A 26 -24.45 -18.32 7.28
C GLU A 26 -24.11 -16.89 7.77
N LYS A 27 -23.45 -16.72 8.90
CA LYS A 27 -22.95 -15.42 9.39
C LYS A 27 -21.52 -15.18 8.95
N ILE A 28 -21.23 -13.95 8.57
CA ILE A 28 -19.94 -13.53 7.99
C ILE A 28 -19.14 -12.72 9.01
N TYR A 29 -17.94 -13.18 9.34
CA TYR A 29 -16.96 -12.56 10.20
C TYR A 29 -15.76 -12.15 9.35
N ILE A 30 -15.49 -10.85 9.24
CA ILE A 30 -14.41 -10.31 8.40
C ILE A 30 -13.20 -10.04 9.28
N MET A 31 -12.04 -10.57 8.90
CA MET A 31 -10.76 -10.32 9.57
C MET A 31 -9.88 -9.51 8.65
N ASP A 32 -9.52 -8.30 9.11
CA ASP A 32 -8.78 -7.27 8.40
C ASP A 32 -9.46 -6.78 7.09
N CYS A 33 -9.02 -5.63 6.63
CA CYS A 33 -9.42 -5.03 5.34
C CYS A 33 -8.33 -4.06 4.89
N GLY A 34 -7.27 -4.62 4.34
CA GLY A 34 -6.08 -3.89 3.94
C GLY A 34 -6.13 -3.32 2.54
N ASN A 35 -5.09 -2.56 2.22
CA ASN A 35 -4.73 -2.20 0.87
C ASN A 35 -3.33 -2.73 0.52
N LYS A 36 -2.97 -2.62 -0.74
CA LYS A 36 -1.65 -2.96 -1.26
C LYS A 36 -1.11 -1.77 -2.05
N MET A 37 0.18 -1.54 -1.95
CA MET A 37 0.83 -0.53 -2.78
C MET A 37 0.97 -1.04 -4.21
N PRO A 38 0.73 -0.18 -5.21
CA PRO A 38 0.86 -0.57 -6.61
C PRO A 38 2.31 -0.92 -6.96
N THR A 39 2.49 -1.85 -7.88
CA THR A 39 3.77 -2.14 -8.52
C THR A 39 4.17 -1.01 -9.46
N ALA A 40 5.45 -0.96 -9.86
CA ALA A 40 5.99 0.14 -10.65
C ALA A 40 5.37 0.29 -12.07
N ASP A 41 4.78 -0.77 -12.57
CA ASP A 41 4.05 -0.83 -13.84
C ASP A 41 2.63 -0.24 -13.78
N LEU A 42 2.05 -0.13 -12.59
CA LEU A 42 0.74 0.48 -12.38
C LEU A 42 0.86 2.02 -12.31
N HIS A 43 1.17 2.65 -13.43
CA HIS A 43 1.41 4.08 -13.53
C HIS A 43 0.22 4.93 -13.06
N GLY A 44 0.45 5.78 -12.04
CA GLY A 44 -0.56 6.71 -11.53
C GLY A 44 -1.66 6.07 -10.67
N VAL A 45 -1.51 4.80 -10.28
CA VAL A 45 -2.34 4.17 -9.26
C VAL A 45 -1.77 4.49 -7.90
N ASP A 46 -2.60 4.93 -6.96
CA ASP A 46 -2.17 5.27 -5.61
C ASP A 46 -2.18 4.05 -4.69
N ILE A 47 -3.24 3.26 -4.73
CA ILE A 47 -3.40 2.02 -3.93
C ILE A 47 -4.20 0.97 -4.70
N VAL A 48 -4.02 -0.28 -4.30
CA VAL A 48 -4.80 -1.42 -4.78
C VAL A 48 -5.61 -1.98 -3.61
N ILE A 49 -6.89 -2.22 -3.79
CA ILE A 49 -7.79 -2.79 -2.79
C ILE A 49 -8.43 -4.09 -3.31
N ASN A 50 -9.12 -4.79 -2.44
CA ASN A 50 -9.85 -5.99 -2.78
C ASN A 50 -11.13 -5.70 -3.58
N ASP A 51 -11.57 -6.65 -4.38
CA ASP A 51 -12.95 -6.71 -4.84
C ASP A 51 -13.87 -7.11 -3.68
N TYR A 52 -14.86 -6.28 -3.39
CA TYR A 52 -15.80 -6.49 -2.29
C TYR A 52 -17.15 -7.06 -2.74
N THR A 53 -17.29 -7.49 -3.99
CA THR A 53 -18.57 -7.92 -4.58
C THR A 53 -19.25 -8.97 -3.71
N TYR A 54 -18.52 -10.00 -3.24
CA TYR A 54 -19.07 -11.01 -2.34
C TYR A 54 -19.66 -10.41 -1.05
N LEU A 55 -18.95 -9.47 -0.43
CA LEU A 55 -19.42 -8.82 0.80
C LEU A 55 -20.62 -7.90 0.56
N LEU A 56 -20.69 -7.27 -0.61
CA LEU A 56 -21.83 -6.43 -1.03
C LEU A 56 -23.10 -7.27 -1.23
N GLU A 57 -22.98 -8.41 -1.89
CA GLU A 57 -24.09 -9.35 -2.14
C GLU A 57 -24.62 -9.98 -0.84
N ASN A 58 -23.75 -10.16 0.15
CA ASN A 58 -24.05 -10.85 1.41
C ASN A 58 -24.05 -9.91 2.62
N ARG A 59 -24.19 -8.60 2.42
CA ARG A 59 -24.01 -7.59 3.49
C ARG A 59 -24.91 -7.82 4.70
N ASP A 60 -26.13 -8.35 4.52
CA ASP A 60 -27.07 -8.59 5.61
C ASP A 60 -26.65 -9.74 6.54
N ARG A 61 -25.68 -10.53 6.14
CA ARG A 61 -25.09 -11.64 6.87
C ARG A 61 -23.82 -11.23 7.65
N ILE A 62 -23.30 -10.01 7.41
CA ILE A 62 -22.07 -9.52 8.04
C ILE A 62 -22.34 -9.21 9.52
N VAL A 63 -21.59 -9.87 10.39
CA VAL A 63 -21.62 -9.67 11.84
C VAL A 63 -20.75 -8.49 12.25
N GLY A 64 -19.57 -8.36 11.63
CA GLY A 64 -18.64 -7.28 11.91
C GLY A 64 -17.28 -7.46 11.22
N LEU A 65 -16.48 -6.40 11.34
CA LEU A 65 -15.10 -6.34 10.89
C LEU A 65 -14.17 -6.33 12.12
N PHE A 66 -13.26 -7.28 12.18
CA PHE A 66 -12.30 -7.46 13.26
C PHE A 66 -10.90 -7.13 12.75
N LEU A 67 -10.31 -6.05 13.27
CA LEU A 67 -9.01 -5.55 12.81
C LEU A 67 -7.91 -5.97 13.79
N SER A 68 -6.85 -6.51 13.23
CA SER A 68 -5.69 -7.01 13.99
C SER A 68 -4.79 -5.87 14.47
N HIS A 69 -4.38 -4.97 13.60
CA HIS A 69 -3.48 -3.87 13.91
C HIS A 69 -3.51 -2.75 12.86
N ALA A 70 -2.83 -1.63 13.11
CA ALA A 70 -2.98 -0.38 12.37
C ALA A 70 -2.12 -0.25 11.11
N HIS A 71 -1.54 -1.31 10.57
CA HIS A 71 -0.81 -1.23 9.29
C HIS A 71 -1.75 -1.12 8.10
N GLN A 72 -1.28 -0.48 7.02
CA GLN A 72 -2.09 -0.17 5.84
C GLN A 72 -2.58 -1.42 5.11
N ASP A 73 -1.79 -2.47 5.08
CA ASP A 73 -2.14 -3.76 4.50
C ASP A 73 -3.18 -4.55 5.32
N HIS A 74 -3.59 -4.01 6.52
CA HIS A 74 -4.64 -4.56 7.38
C HIS A 74 -5.85 -3.63 7.55
N ILE A 75 -5.67 -2.31 7.50
CA ILE A 75 -6.79 -1.36 7.66
C ILE A 75 -7.01 -0.46 6.46
N GLY A 76 -6.10 -0.46 5.50
CA GLY A 76 -6.04 0.52 4.42
C GLY A 76 -7.20 0.48 3.43
N GLY A 77 -7.97 -0.61 3.39
CA GLY A 77 -9.16 -0.76 2.57
C GLY A 77 -10.48 -0.41 3.27
N VAL A 78 -10.48 -0.15 4.59
CA VAL A 78 -11.70 -0.02 5.39
C VAL A 78 -12.59 1.12 4.93
N SER A 79 -12.05 2.29 4.62
CA SER A 79 -12.83 3.44 4.12
C SER A 79 -13.53 3.13 2.78
N HIS A 80 -12.87 2.35 1.93
CA HIS A 80 -13.42 1.90 0.65
C HIS A 80 -14.52 0.85 0.85
N LEU A 81 -14.29 -0.13 1.75
CA LEU A 81 -15.29 -1.14 2.09
C LEU A 81 -16.57 -0.49 2.61
N ILE A 82 -16.47 0.42 3.60
CA ILE A 82 -17.61 1.15 4.16
C ILE A 82 -18.37 1.89 3.05
N THR A 83 -17.64 2.58 2.18
CA THR A 83 -18.23 3.36 1.09
C THR A 83 -18.94 2.46 0.09
N LYS A 84 -18.33 1.34 -0.31
CA LYS A 84 -18.93 0.38 -1.25
C LYS A 84 -20.15 -0.33 -0.64
N LEU A 85 -20.11 -0.75 0.63
CA LEU A 85 -21.25 -1.35 1.32
C LEU A 85 -22.49 -0.43 1.36
N LYS A 86 -22.28 0.89 1.49
CA LYS A 86 -23.37 1.88 1.45
C LYS A 86 -23.84 2.21 0.04
N ASN A 87 -22.93 2.36 -0.90
CA ASN A 87 -23.24 2.83 -2.26
C ASN A 87 -23.66 1.70 -3.22
N GLY A 88 -23.39 0.44 -2.85
CA GLY A 88 -23.57 -0.70 -3.74
C GLY A 88 -22.58 -0.71 -4.91
N ASN A 89 -22.89 -1.51 -5.91
CA ASN A 89 -22.14 -1.60 -7.17
C ASN A 89 -23.12 -1.70 -8.34
N LYS A 90 -23.29 -0.61 -9.08
CA LYS A 90 -24.25 -0.54 -10.21
C LYS A 90 -23.86 -1.46 -11.36
N ASP A 91 -22.58 -1.63 -11.60
CA ASP A 91 -22.07 -2.47 -12.69
C ASP A 91 -22.31 -3.95 -12.40
N ALA A 92 -22.29 -4.34 -11.13
CA ALA A 92 -22.66 -5.67 -10.66
C ALA A 92 -24.16 -5.81 -10.34
N GLY A 93 -24.99 -4.78 -10.55
CA GLY A 93 -26.43 -4.80 -10.24
C GLY A 93 -26.76 -4.80 -8.74
N ILE A 94 -25.83 -4.39 -7.88
CA ILE A 94 -26.01 -4.38 -6.42
C ILE A 94 -26.50 -2.99 -5.98
N GLU A 95 -27.68 -2.94 -5.37
CA GLU A 95 -28.31 -1.70 -4.93
C GLU A 95 -27.57 -1.03 -3.75
N ALA A 96 -27.71 0.29 -3.66
CA ALA A 96 -27.22 1.06 -2.54
C ALA A 96 -27.99 0.73 -1.24
N ALA A 97 -27.27 0.75 -0.12
CA ALA A 97 -27.83 0.64 1.22
C ALA A 97 -27.24 1.75 2.13
N PRO A 98 -27.70 3.00 1.97
CA PRO A 98 -27.09 4.16 2.67
C PRO A 98 -27.10 4.03 4.19
N ASP A 99 -28.09 3.31 4.74
CA ASP A 99 -28.27 3.10 6.19
C ASP A 99 -27.53 1.86 6.72
N PHE A 100 -26.79 1.17 5.87
CA PHE A 100 -26.01 -0.01 6.30
C PHE A 100 -24.99 0.37 7.38
N LYS A 101 -24.93 -0.44 8.42
CA LYS A 101 -24.04 -0.26 9.57
C LYS A 101 -23.12 -1.46 9.68
N LEU A 102 -21.82 -1.20 9.74
CA LEU A 102 -20.79 -2.22 9.94
C LEU A 102 -20.17 -2.00 11.33
N ASP A 103 -20.33 -2.94 12.25
CA ASP A 103 -19.61 -2.90 13.51
C ASP A 103 -18.13 -3.22 13.29
N ILE A 104 -17.23 -2.37 13.81
CA ILE A 104 -15.78 -2.53 13.68
C ILE A 104 -15.15 -2.70 15.07
N TYR A 105 -14.42 -3.78 15.24
CA TYR A 105 -13.77 -4.17 16.48
C TYR A 105 -12.26 -4.13 16.31
N ALA A 106 -11.57 -3.31 17.10
CA ALA A 106 -10.11 -3.20 17.06
C ALA A 106 -9.55 -2.70 18.40
N SER A 107 -8.22 -2.72 18.53
CA SER A 107 -7.55 -2.09 19.66
C SER A 107 -7.73 -0.57 19.65
N ASN A 108 -7.49 0.07 20.80
CA ASN A 108 -7.65 1.51 20.92
C ASN A 108 -6.70 2.27 19.96
N PHE A 109 -5.45 1.81 19.84
CA PHE A 109 -4.49 2.40 18.92
C PHE A 109 -4.94 2.23 17.45
N THR A 110 -5.39 1.03 17.09
CA THR A 110 -5.86 0.75 15.72
C THR A 110 -7.08 1.60 15.37
N LEU A 111 -8.03 1.77 16.28
CA LEU A 111 -9.19 2.65 16.06
C LEU A 111 -8.81 4.13 15.95
N ALA A 112 -7.83 4.60 16.73
CA ALA A 112 -7.35 5.98 16.62
C ALA A 112 -6.76 6.25 15.22
N VAL A 113 -5.90 5.35 14.72
CA VAL A 113 -5.33 5.46 13.37
C VAL A 113 -6.41 5.33 12.29
N LEU A 114 -7.39 4.43 12.47
CA LEU A 114 -8.50 4.28 11.55
C LEU A 114 -9.38 5.55 11.49
N LYS A 115 -9.65 6.19 12.61
CA LYS A 115 -10.41 7.46 12.65
C LYS A 115 -9.71 8.55 11.86
N ASP A 116 -8.40 8.74 12.06
CA ASP A 116 -7.59 9.69 11.29
C ASP A 116 -7.69 9.40 9.78
N ARG A 117 -7.63 8.11 9.39
CA ARG A 117 -7.76 7.72 7.99
C ARG A 117 -9.16 8.01 7.42
N LEU A 118 -10.21 7.66 8.15
CA LEU A 118 -11.60 7.94 7.73
C LEU A 118 -11.82 9.45 7.54
N GLU A 119 -11.20 10.28 8.39
CA GLU A 119 -11.23 11.74 8.26
C GLU A 119 -10.49 12.22 7.00
N ASP A 120 -9.29 11.70 6.73
CA ASP A 120 -8.50 12.02 5.53
C ASP A 120 -9.23 11.62 4.24
N ASP A 121 -9.89 10.46 4.24
CA ASP A 121 -10.71 9.94 3.15
C ASP A 121 -12.12 10.58 3.10
N LYS A 122 -12.45 11.48 4.05
CA LYS A 122 -13.74 12.16 4.19
C LYS A 122 -14.94 11.23 4.35
N VAL A 123 -14.71 10.07 4.93
CA VAL A 123 -15.75 9.08 5.23
C VAL A 123 -16.30 9.34 6.64
N LYS A 124 -17.52 9.83 6.73
CA LYS A 124 -18.20 10.02 8.02
C LYS A 124 -18.66 8.66 8.55
N TYR A 125 -18.22 8.31 9.74
CA TYR A 125 -18.55 7.05 10.39
C TYR A 125 -18.98 7.25 11.84
N PRO A 126 -20.10 6.61 12.29
CA PRO A 126 -20.59 6.76 13.66
C PRO A 126 -19.63 6.14 14.68
N GLU A 127 -19.32 6.87 15.75
CA GLU A 127 -18.41 6.37 16.78
C GLU A 127 -18.97 5.16 17.54
N GLU A 128 -20.29 5.06 17.65
CA GLU A 128 -20.96 3.93 18.30
C GLU A 128 -20.77 2.59 17.59
N LEU A 129 -20.30 2.59 16.35
CA LEU A 129 -19.95 1.39 15.57
C LEU A 129 -18.46 1.02 15.66
N LEU A 130 -17.67 1.79 16.40
CA LEU A 130 -16.25 1.55 16.63
C LEU A 130 -16.06 1.00 18.04
N HIS A 131 -15.81 -0.29 18.16
CA HIS A 131 -15.73 -1.00 19.42
C HIS A 131 -14.29 -1.30 19.82
N VAL A 132 -13.86 -0.76 20.95
CA VAL A 132 -12.53 -1.05 21.50
C VAL A 132 -12.50 -2.45 22.07
N VAL A 133 -11.53 -3.25 21.62
CA VAL A 133 -11.25 -4.59 22.14
C VAL A 133 -9.79 -4.70 22.62
N THR A 134 -9.55 -5.63 23.51
CA THR A 134 -8.24 -5.95 24.08
C THR A 134 -8.05 -7.47 24.10
N SER A 135 -6.87 -7.95 24.42
CA SER A 135 -6.60 -9.38 24.62
C SER A 135 -7.49 -10.06 25.69
N ARG A 136 -8.21 -9.28 26.49
CA ARG A 136 -9.17 -9.80 27.51
C ARG A 136 -10.61 -9.80 27.02
N SER A 137 -10.88 -9.18 25.87
CA SER A 137 -12.23 -9.07 25.35
C SER A 137 -12.73 -10.42 24.84
N LYS A 138 -14.02 -10.63 25.07
CA LYS A 138 -14.77 -11.80 24.67
C LYS A 138 -16.08 -11.32 24.08
N LEU A 139 -16.32 -11.60 22.82
CA LEU A 139 -17.54 -11.22 22.10
C LEU A 139 -18.33 -12.47 21.77
N GLU A 140 -19.63 -12.46 22.05
CA GLU A 140 -20.53 -13.59 21.80
C GLU A 140 -21.56 -13.26 20.72
N PHE A 141 -21.58 -14.05 19.66
CA PHE A 141 -22.51 -13.92 18.52
C PHE A 141 -23.30 -15.22 18.33
N GLY A 142 -24.18 -15.49 19.30
CA GLY A 142 -24.92 -16.75 19.35
C GLY A 142 -24.03 -17.92 19.77
N ASN A 143 -23.79 -18.86 18.89
CA ASN A 143 -22.92 -20.03 19.11
C ASN A 143 -21.43 -19.79 18.76
N VAL A 144 -21.10 -18.60 18.30
CA VAL A 144 -19.73 -18.20 17.97
C VAL A 144 -19.22 -17.21 19.00
N GLU A 145 -18.01 -17.45 19.51
CA GLU A 145 -17.31 -16.58 20.44
C GLU A 145 -16.01 -16.10 19.81
N ILE A 146 -15.77 -14.78 19.81
CA ILE A 146 -14.53 -14.20 19.32
C ILE A 146 -13.70 -13.73 20.53
N ARG A 147 -12.46 -14.16 20.56
CA ARG A 147 -11.44 -13.74 21.52
C ARG A 147 -10.26 -13.15 20.78
N PHE A 148 -9.52 -12.32 21.50
CA PHE A 148 -8.31 -11.69 21.02
C PHE A 148 -7.14 -12.12 21.89
N PHE A 149 -5.93 -12.07 21.31
CA PHE A 149 -4.69 -12.27 22.04
C PHE A 149 -3.63 -11.29 21.54
N GLU A 150 -2.79 -10.82 22.45
CA GLU A 150 -1.71 -9.93 22.08
C GLU A 150 -0.66 -10.66 21.27
N VAL A 151 -0.18 -10.01 20.21
CA VAL A 151 0.98 -10.43 19.43
C VAL A 151 2.01 -9.31 19.43
N SER A 152 3.30 -9.67 19.47
CA SER A 152 4.37 -8.68 19.35
C SER A 152 4.59 -8.36 17.88
N HIS A 153 4.63 -7.08 17.56
CA HIS A 153 4.93 -6.55 16.23
C HIS A 153 5.57 -5.16 16.38
N ASN A 154 5.79 -4.41 15.29
CA ASN A 154 6.45 -3.11 15.33
C ASN A 154 5.50 -1.91 15.56
N ILE A 155 4.23 -2.15 15.80
CA ILE A 155 3.21 -1.15 16.11
C ILE A 155 2.46 -1.53 17.41
N PRO A 156 1.96 -0.56 18.22
CA PRO A 156 1.28 -0.88 19.49
C PRO A 156 -0.02 -1.65 19.30
N GLU A 157 -0.37 -2.42 20.34
CA GLU A 157 -1.66 -3.09 20.52
C GLU A 157 -2.07 -4.03 19.38
N CYS A 158 -1.10 -4.76 18.81
CA CYS A 158 -1.41 -5.78 17.82
C CYS A 158 -2.13 -6.97 18.43
N LEU A 159 -3.17 -7.46 17.76
CA LEU A 159 -4.04 -8.53 18.20
C LEU A 159 -4.12 -9.65 17.17
N GLY A 160 -3.96 -10.88 17.63
CA GLY A 160 -4.45 -12.04 16.90
C GLY A 160 -5.93 -12.29 17.23
N ILE A 161 -6.65 -12.98 16.38
CA ILE A 161 -8.09 -13.23 16.47
C ILE A 161 -8.34 -14.74 16.57
N ALA A 162 -9.06 -15.16 17.58
CA ALA A 162 -9.46 -16.55 17.80
C ALA A 162 -10.99 -16.67 17.76
N ILE A 163 -11.51 -17.36 16.75
CA ILE A 163 -12.93 -17.61 16.58
C ILE A 163 -13.24 -18.99 17.13
N LYS A 164 -13.99 -19.06 18.22
CA LYS A 164 -14.44 -20.30 18.87
C LYS A 164 -15.78 -20.73 18.34
N THR A 165 -15.85 -21.98 17.90
CA THR A 165 -17.07 -22.68 17.53
C THR A 165 -17.28 -23.88 18.44
N GLU A 166 -18.38 -24.60 18.31
CA GLU A 166 -18.60 -25.86 19.03
C GLU A 166 -17.53 -26.93 18.70
N ASP A 167 -16.93 -26.86 17.51
CA ASP A 167 -15.96 -27.82 17.01
C ASP A 167 -14.50 -27.52 17.42
N GLY A 168 -14.22 -26.29 17.88
CA GLY A 168 -12.89 -25.81 18.28
C GLY A 168 -12.58 -24.41 17.77
N TYR A 169 -11.31 -24.00 17.83
CA TYR A 169 -10.84 -22.69 17.44
C TYR A 169 -10.36 -22.62 15.99
N LEU A 170 -10.68 -21.51 15.32
CA LEU A 170 -9.98 -20.98 14.16
C LEU A 170 -9.12 -19.82 14.67
N ILE A 171 -7.81 -19.86 14.45
CA ILE A 171 -6.87 -18.84 14.95
C ILE A 171 -6.21 -18.12 13.79
N TYR A 172 -6.36 -16.81 13.75
CA TYR A 172 -5.66 -15.90 12.85
C TYR A 172 -4.64 -15.10 13.64
N THR A 173 -3.35 -15.24 13.31
CA THR A 173 -2.27 -14.60 14.05
C THR A 173 -2.05 -13.15 13.66
N ALA A 174 -2.45 -12.75 12.45
CA ALA A 174 -1.92 -11.57 11.77
C ALA A 174 -0.38 -11.61 11.71
N ASN A 175 0.31 -10.45 11.64
CA ASN A 175 1.75 -10.39 11.74
C ASN A 175 2.19 -10.49 13.21
N TYR A 176 3.25 -11.22 13.46
CA TYR A 176 3.76 -11.40 14.82
C TYR A 176 5.26 -11.68 14.85
N ASN A 177 5.83 -11.57 16.03
CA ASN A 177 7.16 -12.10 16.33
C ASN A 177 7.20 -12.52 17.80
N PHE A 178 8.20 -13.32 18.15
CA PHE A 178 8.48 -13.72 19.53
C PHE A 178 9.64 -12.92 20.12
N ASP A 179 9.46 -11.59 20.23
CA ASP A 179 10.46 -10.73 20.85
C ASP A 179 10.48 -10.87 22.37
N GLN A 180 11.45 -11.64 22.87
CA GLN A 180 11.64 -11.89 24.30
C GLN A 180 12.08 -10.64 25.09
N ASN A 181 12.54 -9.59 24.43
CA ASN A 181 13.11 -8.40 25.06
C ASN A 181 12.16 -7.19 25.02
N SER A 182 11.02 -7.28 24.34
CA SER A 182 10.03 -6.23 24.42
C SER A 182 9.39 -6.25 25.81
N LYS A 183 9.24 -5.07 26.43
CA LYS A 183 8.47 -4.95 27.69
C LYS A 183 6.98 -5.23 27.48
N ILE A 184 6.54 -5.33 26.22
CA ILE A 184 5.22 -5.81 25.83
C ILE A 184 5.27 -7.31 26.06
N ASP A 185 4.86 -7.68 27.17
CA ASP A 185 4.66 -8.96 27.80
C ASP A 185 4.71 -10.20 26.90
N TYR A 186 5.91 -10.60 26.46
CA TYR A 186 6.17 -11.92 25.89
C TYR A 186 5.49 -13.03 26.72
N ALA A 187 5.60 -12.93 28.06
CA ALA A 187 4.92 -13.83 28.98
C ALA A 187 3.39 -13.78 28.85
N HIS A 188 2.81 -12.63 28.53
CA HIS A 188 1.37 -12.49 28.36
C HIS A 188 0.89 -13.12 27.06
N MET A 189 1.63 -12.94 25.95
CA MET A 189 1.36 -13.60 24.68
C MET A 189 1.36 -15.12 24.83
N PHE A 190 2.39 -15.70 25.46
CA PHE A 190 2.46 -17.14 25.71
C PHE A 190 1.33 -17.64 26.61
N LYS A 191 0.96 -16.90 27.65
CA LYS A 191 -0.19 -17.24 28.50
C LYS A 191 -1.49 -17.28 27.70
N SER A 192 -1.69 -16.31 26.81
CA SER A 192 -2.87 -16.24 25.95
C SER A 192 -2.90 -17.42 24.96
N LEU A 193 -1.80 -17.71 24.29
CA LEU A 193 -1.68 -18.86 23.38
C LEU A 193 -1.91 -20.19 24.12
N ALA A 194 -1.38 -20.35 25.34
CA ALA A 194 -1.57 -21.55 26.14
C ALA A 194 -3.04 -21.79 26.55
N ILE A 195 -3.88 -20.73 26.58
CA ILE A 195 -5.32 -20.89 26.81
C ILE A 195 -5.97 -21.59 25.60
N PHE A 196 -5.64 -21.16 24.39
CA PHE A 196 -6.19 -21.77 23.17
C PHE A 196 -5.65 -23.18 22.95
N ALA A 197 -4.38 -23.43 23.30
CA ALA A 197 -3.76 -24.75 23.18
C ALA A 197 -4.38 -25.83 24.06
N LYS A 198 -5.17 -25.48 25.09
CA LYS A 198 -5.91 -26.44 25.92
C LYS A 198 -7.14 -26.99 25.21
N ASP A 199 -7.69 -26.22 24.29
CA ASP A 199 -8.84 -26.61 23.48
C ASP A 199 -8.34 -27.09 22.09
N LYS A 200 -9.25 -27.66 21.33
CA LYS A 200 -8.95 -28.10 19.97
C LYS A 200 -8.79 -26.89 19.03
N VAL A 201 -7.66 -26.76 18.38
CA VAL A 201 -7.44 -25.81 17.30
C VAL A 201 -7.68 -26.53 15.96
N ILE A 202 -8.74 -26.13 15.25
CA ILE A 202 -9.14 -26.70 13.95
C ILE A 202 -8.15 -26.23 12.89
N ALA A 203 -7.92 -24.91 12.80
CA ALA A 203 -7.07 -24.30 11.79
C ALA A 203 -6.31 -23.10 12.35
N LEU A 204 -5.07 -22.98 11.91
CA LEU A 204 -4.17 -21.86 12.17
C LEU A 204 -3.91 -21.13 10.86
N PHE A 205 -4.37 -19.90 10.76
CA PHE A 205 -4.07 -18.96 9.69
C PHE A 205 -2.91 -18.09 10.16
N THR A 206 -1.73 -18.30 9.61
CA THR A 206 -0.50 -17.66 10.09
C THR A 206 0.28 -17.03 8.95
N GLU A 207 0.91 -15.88 9.25
CA GLU A 207 1.76 -15.19 8.30
C GLU A 207 2.88 -16.07 7.77
N SER A 208 3.29 -15.82 6.53
CA SER A 208 4.33 -16.60 5.84
C SER A 208 5.53 -15.78 5.38
N LEU A 209 5.50 -14.45 5.48
CA LEU A 209 6.53 -13.55 4.94
C LEU A 209 7.96 -13.93 5.39
N GLY A 210 8.16 -14.24 6.67
CA GLY A 210 9.47 -14.57 7.19
C GLY A 210 9.83 -16.07 7.11
N ALA A 211 9.00 -16.93 6.50
CA ALA A 211 9.24 -18.38 6.41
C ALA A 211 10.51 -18.75 5.61
N MET A 212 10.96 -17.88 4.71
CA MET A 212 12.21 -18.03 3.95
C MET A 212 13.44 -17.53 4.71
N ASN A 213 13.25 -16.83 5.84
CA ASN A 213 14.35 -16.27 6.59
C ASN A 213 14.94 -17.33 7.54
N GLU A 214 16.09 -17.87 7.16
CA GLU A 214 16.83 -18.88 7.95
C GLU A 214 17.72 -18.27 9.03
N GLN A 215 17.94 -16.95 8.99
CA GLN A 215 18.81 -16.29 9.96
C GLN A 215 18.09 -16.15 11.29
N SER A 216 18.80 -16.51 12.37
CA SER A 216 18.35 -16.16 13.71
C SER A 216 18.31 -14.63 13.83
N ARG A 217 17.28 -14.10 14.46
CA ARG A 217 17.24 -12.66 14.78
C ARG A 217 18.49 -12.30 15.58
N GLY A 218 19.17 -11.25 15.14
CA GLY A 218 20.07 -10.51 16.01
C GLY A 218 19.29 -10.06 17.25
N THR A 219 19.92 -9.98 18.39
CA THR A 219 19.20 -9.62 19.61
C THR A 219 18.79 -8.15 19.53
N ILE A 220 17.55 -7.83 19.90
CA ILE A 220 17.08 -6.43 20.10
C ILE A 220 18.04 -5.69 21.03
N LEU A 221 18.66 -6.40 21.96
CA LEU A 221 19.69 -5.86 22.83
C LEU A 221 20.89 -5.34 22.01
N GLU A 222 21.37 -6.05 21.01
CA GLU A 222 22.49 -5.60 20.16
C GLU A 222 22.08 -4.36 19.35
N PHE A 223 20.90 -4.34 18.77
CA PHE A 223 20.38 -3.18 18.09
C PHE A 223 20.29 -1.97 19.04
N LYS A 224 19.72 -2.16 20.22
CA LYS A 224 19.58 -1.12 21.26
C LYS A 224 20.96 -0.62 21.69
N LEU A 225 21.94 -1.49 21.92
CA LEU A 225 23.30 -1.09 22.30
C LEU A 225 23.99 -0.25 21.21
N ARG A 226 23.87 -0.66 19.95
CA ARG A 226 24.42 0.10 18.82
C ARG A 226 23.75 1.47 18.68
N LEU A 227 22.43 1.51 18.80
CA LEU A 227 21.66 2.74 18.75
C LEU A 227 22.06 3.68 19.89
N THR A 228 22.16 3.16 21.13
CA THR A 228 22.64 3.91 22.29
C THR A 228 24.03 4.46 22.05
N ASN A 229 24.98 3.66 21.59
CA ASN A 229 26.33 4.09 21.30
C ASN A 229 26.37 5.23 20.25
N ILE A 230 25.55 5.14 19.19
CA ILE A 230 25.47 6.20 18.18
C ILE A 230 24.98 7.49 18.82
N ILE A 231 23.88 7.45 19.58
CA ILE A 231 23.26 8.64 20.16
C ILE A 231 24.16 9.27 21.23
N THR A 232 24.81 8.45 22.07
CA THR A 232 25.68 8.95 23.16
C THR A 232 27.01 9.49 22.68
N GLN A 233 27.58 8.91 21.62
CA GLN A 233 28.89 9.30 21.10
C GLN A 233 28.84 10.45 20.08
N THR A 234 27.64 10.77 19.59
CA THR A 234 27.47 11.83 18.60
C THR A 234 27.14 13.16 19.30
N HIS A 235 28.01 14.14 19.14
CA HIS A 235 27.84 15.49 19.69
C HIS A 235 27.12 16.45 18.74
N ASN A 236 26.97 16.07 17.46
CA ASN A 236 26.29 16.84 16.44
C ASN A 236 24.88 16.31 16.19
N ARG A 237 24.14 16.99 15.32
CA ARG A 237 22.80 16.60 14.88
C ARG A 237 22.83 15.19 14.29
N ILE A 238 21.81 14.38 14.65
CA ILE A 238 21.66 13.01 14.17
C ILE A 238 20.39 12.93 13.33
N ILE A 239 20.50 12.38 12.14
CA ILE A 239 19.37 12.20 11.22
C ILE A 239 19.13 10.70 11.03
N PHE A 240 17.99 10.21 11.53
CA PHE A 240 17.56 8.83 11.35
C PHE A 240 16.60 8.72 10.17
N SER A 241 16.80 7.75 9.30
CA SER A 241 15.85 7.35 8.27
C SER A 241 15.16 6.06 8.67
N LEU A 242 13.82 6.06 8.76
CA LEU A 242 13.03 4.89 9.14
C LEU A 242 11.62 4.93 8.54
N PHE A 243 10.93 3.79 8.55
CA PHE A 243 9.54 3.75 8.09
C PHE A 243 8.58 4.35 9.11
N SER A 244 7.54 5.02 8.61
CA SER A 244 6.52 5.68 9.43
C SER A 244 5.73 4.70 10.30
N SER A 245 5.55 3.49 9.84
CA SER A 245 4.81 2.43 10.54
C SER A 245 5.59 1.78 11.69
N ASP A 246 6.91 1.98 11.79
CA ASP A 246 7.74 1.35 12.81
C ASP A 246 7.78 2.16 14.11
N ILE A 247 6.64 2.22 14.79
CA ILE A 247 6.47 2.98 16.04
C ILE A 247 7.36 2.45 17.15
N LEU A 248 7.58 1.16 17.22
CA LEU A 248 8.46 0.57 18.23
C LEU A 248 9.90 1.11 18.09
N ARG A 249 10.41 1.22 16.88
CA ARG A 249 11.74 1.76 16.62
C ARG A 249 11.80 3.26 16.89
N ILE A 250 10.76 4.01 16.53
CA ILE A 250 10.59 5.41 16.90
C ILE A 250 10.66 5.55 18.44
N GLN A 251 9.92 4.73 19.17
CA GLN A 251 9.89 4.73 20.63
C GLN A 251 11.26 4.45 21.24
N GLN A 252 12.01 3.52 20.69
CA GLN A 252 13.37 3.22 21.14
C GLN A 252 14.31 4.42 20.95
N ILE A 253 14.29 5.05 19.76
CA ILE A 253 15.12 6.23 19.48
C ILE A 253 14.75 7.38 20.41
N VAL A 254 13.46 7.69 20.54
CA VAL A 254 12.96 8.78 21.39
C VAL A 254 13.39 8.59 22.85
N ARG A 255 13.23 7.38 23.38
CA ARG A 255 13.63 7.08 24.77
C ARG A 255 15.13 7.28 24.99
N ILE A 256 15.98 6.75 24.08
CA ILE A 256 17.42 6.89 24.20
C ILE A 256 17.84 8.37 24.02
N ALA A 257 17.21 9.10 23.11
CA ALA A 257 17.46 10.53 22.90
C ALA A 257 17.17 11.33 24.18
N LEU A 258 16.03 11.11 24.83
CA LEU A 258 15.66 11.75 26.10
C LEU A 258 16.63 11.41 27.22
N GLU A 259 17.01 10.13 27.37
CA GLU A 259 18.01 9.70 28.37
C GLU A 259 19.36 10.41 28.19
N ASN A 260 19.61 10.96 26.99
CA ASN A 260 20.82 11.72 26.64
C ASN A 260 20.58 13.23 26.46
N ASN A 261 19.47 13.75 26.98
CA ASN A 261 19.09 15.18 26.91
C ASN A 261 19.00 15.74 25.49
N LYS A 262 18.70 14.90 24.49
CA LYS A 262 18.51 15.32 23.11
C LYS A 262 17.03 15.57 22.80
N LYS A 263 16.77 16.54 21.93
CA LYS A 263 15.44 16.85 21.40
C LYS A 263 15.16 16.00 20.16
N VAL A 264 13.90 15.66 19.93
CA VAL A 264 13.49 14.86 18.77
C VAL A 264 12.55 15.66 17.87
N ALA A 265 12.81 15.66 16.58
CA ALA A 265 11.90 16.23 15.58
C ALA A 265 11.53 15.17 14.54
N VAL A 266 10.28 15.23 14.05
CA VAL A 266 9.76 14.27 13.07
C VAL A 266 9.46 15.00 11.77
N ILE A 267 9.98 14.47 10.65
CA ILE A 267 9.68 14.92 9.30
C ILE A 267 8.88 13.82 8.59
N GLY A 268 7.72 14.20 8.09
CA GLY A 268 6.74 13.31 7.45
C GLY A 268 5.35 13.54 8.03
N VAL A 269 4.42 14.04 7.21
CA VAL A 269 3.07 14.44 7.68
C VAL A 269 2.30 13.26 8.26
N LYS A 270 2.34 12.12 7.58
CA LYS A 270 1.66 10.89 8.04
C LYS A 270 2.21 10.42 9.40
N THR A 271 3.53 10.44 9.54
CA THR A 271 4.19 10.03 10.80
C THR A 271 3.90 11.00 11.93
N GLN A 272 3.81 12.30 11.66
CA GLN A 272 3.44 13.27 12.69
C GLN A 272 2.06 12.99 13.26
N LYS A 273 1.08 12.58 12.43
CA LYS A 273 -0.24 12.14 12.90
C LYS A 273 -0.13 10.88 13.75
N LEU A 274 0.55 9.86 13.26
CA LEU A 274 0.73 8.59 13.97
C LEU A 274 1.48 8.78 15.32
N VAL A 275 2.52 9.61 15.36
CA VAL A 275 3.26 9.98 16.58
C VAL A 275 2.35 10.74 17.54
N LYS A 276 1.50 11.65 17.04
CA LYS A 276 0.52 12.36 17.87
C LYS A 276 -0.45 11.39 18.55
N GLU A 277 -0.99 10.41 17.81
CA GLU A 277 -1.86 9.39 18.42
C GLU A 277 -1.10 8.51 19.41
N ALA A 278 0.14 8.15 19.11
CA ALA A 278 0.99 7.42 20.06
C ALA A 278 1.29 8.23 21.34
N ILE A 279 1.41 9.56 21.25
CA ILE A 279 1.54 10.45 22.41
C ILE A 279 0.23 10.52 23.19
N ASN A 280 -0.90 10.73 22.52
CA ASN A 280 -2.22 10.82 23.12
C ASN A 280 -2.56 9.58 23.94
N LEU A 281 -2.14 8.41 23.47
CA LEU A 281 -2.37 7.12 24.11
C LEU A 281 -1.25 6.70 25.08
N GLY A 282 -0.24 7.55 25.29
CA GLY A 282 0.82 7.34 26.28
C GLY A 282 1.94 6.39 25.84
N TYR A 283 2.02 6.04 24.57
CA TYR A 283 3.11 5.21 24.01
C TYR A 283 4.40 5.99 23.81
N LEU A 284 4.30 7.30 23.56
CA LEU A 284 5.42 8.21 23.39
C LEU A 284 5.32 9.40 24.34
N PRO A 285 6.44 9.89 24.91
CA PRO A 285 6.45 11.08 25.74
C PRO A 285 6.37 12.34 24.87
N GLY A 286 5.34 13.16 25.06
CA GLY A 286 5.07 14.35 24.24
C GLY A 286 6.12 15.46 24.37
N ASP A 287 6.75 15.58 25.54
CA ASP A 287 7.79 16.57 25.86
C ASP A 287 9.13 16.33 25.14
N ALA A 288 9.32 15.14 24.56
CA ALA A 288 10.48 14.81 23.75
C ALA A 288 10.51 15.56 22.42
N PHE A 289 9.35 15.92 21.90
CA PHE A 289 9.22 16.37 20.52
C PHE A 289 9.27 17.89 20.38
N VAL A 290 10.03 18.34 19.38
CA VAL A 290 10.12 19.75 18.99
C VAL A 290 9.69 19.94 17.55
N SER A 291 9.05 21.07 17.27
CA SER A 291 8.67 21.43 15.90
C SER A 291 9.84 22.11 15.19
N LEU A 292 10.13 21.66 13.98
CA LEU A 292 11.09 22.32 13.10
C LEU A 292 10.46 23.58 12.50
N ARG A 293 11.29 24.63 12.37
CA ARG A 293 10.92 25.86 11.66
C ARG A 293 11.40 25.79 10.22
N TYR A 294 10.74 26.52 9.32
CA TYR A 294 11.23 26.66 7.95
C TYR A 294 12.62 27.33 7.98
N ILE A 295 13.50 26.88 7.10
CA ILE A 295 14.85 27.43 6.96
C ILE A 295 14.72 28.85 6.42
N ASP A 296 15.30 29.80 7.15
CA ASP A 296 15.60 31.17 6.73
C ASP A 296 17.07 31.49 7.00
N ASP A 297 17.51 32.69 6.66
CA ASP A 297 18.92 33.13 6.86
C ASP A 297 19.39 33.12 8.33
N LYS A 298 18.45 33.03 9.28
CA LYS A 298 18.71 33.11 10.73
C LYS A 298 18.51 31.80 11.47
N ASN A 299 17.73 30.86 10.88
CA ASN A 299 17.37 29.62 11.55
C ASN A 299 17.61 28.42 10.61
N LYS A 300 18.60 27.62 10.93
CA LYS A 300 19.01 26.46 10.14
C LYS A 300 18.65 25.10 10.78
N ASN A 301 17.96 25.10 11.93
CA ASN A 301 17.70 23.89 12.71
C ASN A 301 18.97 23.03 12.96
N ASN A 302 20.07 23.73 13.32
CA ASN A 302 21.41 23.14 13.50
C ASN A 302 21.76 22.84 14.96
N ASP A 303 20.75 22.62 15.81
CA ASP A 303 20.99 22.28 17.22
C ASP A 303 21.80 20.98 17.30
N GLU A 304 22.96 21.02 17.98
CA GLU A 304 23.82 19.84 18.19
C GLU A 304 23.08 18.72 18.96
N ASP A 305 22.12 19.09 19.80
CA ASP A 305 21.29 18.16 20.57
C ASP A 305 20.04 17.70 19.83
N LEU A 306 19.96 17.91 18.51
CA LEU A 306 18.79 17.57 17.73
C LEU A 306 18.91 16.17 17.09
N VAL A 307 17.93 15.35 17.35
CA VAL A 307 17.68 14.06 16.65
C VAL A 307 16.51 14.28 15.70
N VAL A 308 16.72 14.04 14.41
CA VAL A 308 15.70 14.18 13.36
C VAL A 308 15.28 12.82 12.85
N LEU A 309 14.00 12.53 12.91
CA LEU A 309 13.42 11.33 12.33
C LEU A 309 12.86 11.68 10.94
N VAL A 310 13.52 11.21 9.90
CA VAL A 310 13.08 11.30 8.50
C VAL A 310 12.29 10.05 8.20
N THR A 311 10.98 10.21 8.07
CA THR A 311 10.07 9.08 8.03
C THR A 311 9.16 9.13 6.81
N GLY A 312 8.64 7.99 6.42
CA GLY A 312 7.71 7.84 5.31
C GLY A 312 7.45 6.38 4.97
N GLU A 313 6.72 6.16 3.90
CA GLU A 313 6.44 4.83 3.37
C GLU A 313 7.38 4.52 2.19
N ARG A 314 7.80 3.27 2.03
CA ARG A 314 8.61 2.78 0.89
C ARG A 314 9.80 3.68 0.53
N HIS A 315 9.66 4.48 -0.52
CA HIS A 315 10.71 5.33 -1.08
C HIS A 315 10.78 6.73 -0.45
N GLU A 316 9.75 7.16 0.28
CA GLU A 316 9.64 8.53 0.81
C GLU A 316 10.83 8.93 1.68
N PRO A 317 11.33 8.10 2.62
CA PRO A 317 12.50 8.47 3.43
C PRO A 317 13.74 8.74 2.58
N TYR A 318 13.97 7.93 1.54
CA TYR A 318 15.09 8.14 0.62
C TYR A 318 14.93 9.43 -0.19
N PHE A 319 13.73 9.70 -0.67
CA PHE A 319 13.42 10.92 -1.41
C PHE A 319 13.65 12.16 -0.55
N MET A 320 13.22 12.15 0.71
CA MET A 320 13.44 13.24 1.65
C MET A 320 14.91 13.44 1.96
N LEU A 321 15.67 12.37 2.22
CA LEU A 321 17.12 12.46 2.39
C LEU A 321 17.82 13.06 1.18
N GLN A 322 17.40 12.69 -0.06
CA GLN A 322 17.96 13.30 -1.27
C GLN A 322 17.65 14.81 -1.37
N ARG A 323 16.45 15.24 -0.95
CA ARG A 323 16.09 16.67 -0.92
C ARG A 323 16.93 17.44 0.08
N MET A 324 17.14 16.89 1.29
CA MET A 324 18.00 17.47 2.32
C MET A 324 19.44 17.61 1.84
N THR A 325 19.96 16.56 1.20
CA THR A 325 21.33 16.52 0.68
C THR A 325 21.56 17.52 -0.44
N LYS A 326 20.53 17.74 -1.30
CA LYS A 326 20.59 18.72 -2.40
C LYS A 326 20.30 20.16 -1.95
N GLY A 327 20.03 20.40 -0.67
CA GLY A 327 19.69 21.72 -0.15
C GLY A 327 18.37 22.29 -0.67
N ILE A 328 17.42 21.45 -1.07
CA ILE A 328 16.09 21.85 -1.58
C ILE A 328 14.95 21.55 -0.60
N ASP A 329 15.25 20.96 0.53
CA ASP A 329 14.26 20.77 1.59
C ASP A 329 14.03 22.11 2.34
N ARG A 330 12.78 22.31 2.82
CA ARG A 330 12.39 23.56 3.46
C ARG A 330 12.66 23.60 4.97
N LEU A 331 12.89 22.44 5.57
CA LEU A 331 13.05 22.29 7.02
C LEU A 331 14.50 22.06 7.41
N ILE A 332 15.21 21.20 6.68
CA ILE A 332 16.59 20.81 7.00
C ILE A 332 17.41 20.63 5.73
N HIS A 333 18.63 21.15 5.74
CA HIS A 333 19.68 20.77 4.82
C HIS A 333 20.70 19.88 5.53
N LEU A 334 21.23 18.90 4.83
CA LEU A 334 22.28 18.02 5.35
C LEU A 334 23.61 18.79 5.37
N GLU A 335 24.31 18.73 6.49
CA GLU A 335 25.59 19.40 6.70
C GLU A 335 26.74 18.40 6.92
N LYS A 336 27.98 18.86 6.75
CA LYS A 336 29.19 18.03 6.83
C LYS A 336 29.34 17.29 8.17
N ASN A 337 28.90 17.93 9.25
CA ASN A 337 29.04 17.38 10.60
C ASN A 337 27.88 16.51 11.04
N ASP A 338 26.82 16.41 10.25
CA ASP A 338 25.67 15.57 10.56
C ASP A 338 26.04 14.09 10.57
N THR A 339 25.44 13.35 11.47
CA THR A 339 25.48 11.89 11.45
C THR A 339 24.17 11.37 10.86
N VAL A 340 24.25 10.64 9.75
CA VAL A 340 23.08 10.01 9.12
C VAL A 340 23.03 8.52 9.46
N VAL A 341 21.92 8.09 10.03
CA VAL A 341 21.69 6.71 10.42
C VAL A 341 20.54 6.14 9.58
N VAL A 342 20.85 5.22 8.69
CA VAL A 342 19.87 4.61 7.80
C VAL A 342 19.35 3.31 8.42
N LEU A 343 18.09 3.34 8.86
CA LEU A 343 17.37 2.22 9.44
C LEU A 343 16.27 1.66 8.51
N THR A 344 16.14 2.24 7.32
CA THR A 344 15.23 1.73 6.28
C THR A 344 15.91 0.61 5.50
N ASN A 345 15.31 -0.59 5.49
CA ASN A 345 15.68 -1.61 4.51
C ASN A 345 15.03 -1.28 3.17
N PRO A 346 15.74 -1.42 2.05
CA PRO A 346 15.11 -1.30 0.75
C PRO A 346 13.97 -2.33 0.61
N VAL A 347 12.77 -1.84 0.31
CA VAL A 347 11.66 -2.69 -0.11
C VAL A 347 11.72 -2.90 -1.62
N LEU A 348 11.04 -3.94 -2.10
CA LEU A 348 11.04 -4.30 -3.53
C LEU A 348 10.79 -3.08 -4.44
N GLY A 349 11.71 -2.86 -5.38
CA GLY A 349 11.70 -1.74 -6.33
C GLY A 349 12.33 -0.44 -5.84
N THR A 350 12.81 -0.37 -4.58
CA THR A 350 13.48 0.82 -4.02
C THR A 350 14.99 0.68 -3.87
N GLU A 351 15.57 -0.48 -4.19
CA GLU A 351 16.98 -0.82 -3.98
C GLU A 351 17.93 0.14 -4.69
N LYS A 352 17.62 0.47 -5.95
CA LYS A 352 18.41 1.43 -6.75
C LYS A 352 18.35 2.83 -6.16
N MET A 353 17.19 3.23 -5.64
CA MET A 353 17.02 4.53 -4.99
C MET A 353 17.78 4.59 -3.67
N ALA A 354 17.71 3.54 -2.85
CA ALA A 354 18.42 3.44 -1.59
C ALA A 354 19.94 3.57 -1.81
N SER A 355 20.51 2.78 -2.74
CA SER A 355 21.93 2.84 -3.09
C SER A 355 22.35 4.23 -3.57
N LYS A 356 21.58 4.82 -4.49
CA LYS A 356 21.84 6.20 -4.97
C LYS A 356 21.76 7.24 -3.85
N THR A 357 20.85 7.05 -2.90
CA THR A 357 20.70 7.98 -1.77
C THR A 357 21.92 7.94 -0.87
N LEU A 358 22.46 6.76 -0.58
CA LEU A 358 23.71 6.64 0.18
C LEU A 358 24.87 7.36 -0.53
N ASP A 359 25.06 7.12 -1.83
CA ASP A 359 26.10 7.80 -2.60
C ASP A 359 26.01 9.33 -2.49
N ILE A 360 24.79 9.88 -2.64
CA ILE A 360 24.58 11.34 -2.54
C ILE A 360 24.87 11.85 -1.14
N ILE A 361 24.53 11.12 -0.07
CA ILE A 361 24.80 11.50 1.31
C ILE A 361 26.30 11.56 1.56
N TYR A 362 27.08 10.58 1.07
CA TYR A 362 28.54 10.55 1.23
C TYR A 362 29.27 11.74 0.58
N HIS A 363 28.65 12.41 -0.41
CA HIS A 363 29.20 13.65 -0.96
C HIS A 363 29.13 14.84 0.04
N VAL A 364 28.26 14.78 1.04
CA VAL A 364 28.10 15.86 2.05
C VAL A 364 28.74 15.48 3.36
N THR A 365 28.47 14.28 3.88
CA THR A 365 29.04 13.80 5.16
C THR A 365 29.56 12.38 5.04
N SER A 366 30.69 12.11 5.69
CA SER A 366 31.24 10.77 5.85
C SER A 366 30.69 10.03 7.08
N ASN A 367 29.95 10.73 7.94
CA ASN A 367 29.38 10.16 9.17
C ASN A 367 28.08 9.41 8.89
N VAL A 368 28.15 8.37 8.06
CA VAL A 368 27.01 7.54 7.71
C VAL A 368 27.08 6.22 8.45
N LYS A 369 25.97 5.82 9.07
CA LYS A 369 25.81 4.54 9.76
C LYS A 369 24.70 3.77 9.10
N THR A 370 25.00 2.56 8.67
CA THR A 370 24.02 1.59 8.14
C THR A 370 23.99 0.38 9.05
N PHE A 371 22.84 -0.25 9.12
CA PHE A 371 22.67 -1.49 9.85
C PHE A 371 22.52 -2.65 8.85
N GLY A 372 23.17 -3.76 9.10
CA GLY A 372 22.98 -4.97 8.30
C GLY A 372 21.58 -5.56 8.50
N SER A 373 21.10 -6.32 7.53
CA SER A 373 19.78 -6.96 7.57
C SER A 373 19.55 -7.86 8.79
N ASN A 374 20.62 -8.41 9.35
CA ASN A 374 20.58 -9.19 10.59
C ASN A 374 20.26 -8.38 11.86
N LEU A 375 20.47 -7.06 11.82
CA LEU A 375 20.18 -6.13 12.93
C LEU A 375 18.93 -5.29 12.68
N LEU A 376 18.63 -5.01 11.43
CA LEU A 376 17.34 -4.42 11.03
C LEU A 376 16.31 -5.54 10.95
N LEU A 377 15.93 -6.04 12.12
CA LEU A 377 15.04 -7.16 12.24
C LEU A 377 13.73 -6.90 11.50
N SER A 378 13.29 -7.87 10.70
CA SER A 378 11.92 -7.88 10.17
C SER A 378 10.94 -7.89 11.35
N PRO A 379 9.86 -7.13 11.29
CA PRO A 379 8.81 -7.24 12.31
C PRO A 379 8.05 -8.56 12.25
N ASP A 380 8.21 -9.33 11.16
CA ASP A 380 7.46 -10.56 10.88
C ASP A 380 8.14 -11.79 11.46
N ALA A 381 7.36 -12.84 11.73
CA ALA A 381 7.86 -14.08 12.29
C ALA A 381 8.88 -14.76 11.37
N ASN A 382 10.04 -15.09 11.90
CA ASN A 382 11.02 -15.91 11.20
C ASN A 382 10.66 -17.41 11.26
N ARG A 383 11.45 -18.23 10.57
CA ARG A 383 11.25 -19.68 10.48
C ARG A 383 11.11 -20.37 11.84
N GLU A 384 11.93 -20.01 12.83
CA GLU A 384 11.90 -20.63 14.16
C GLU A 384 10.66 -20.17 14.95
N GLU A 385 10.28 -18.91 14.84
CA GLU A 385 9.08 -18.37 15.49
C GLU A 385 7.80 -18.99 14.92
N ILE A 386 7.76 -19.28 13.62
CA ILE A 386 6.65 -20.01 12.97
C ILE A 386 6.56 -21.43 13.54
N LYS A 387 7.69 -22.15 13.67
CA LYS A 387 7.71 -23.47 14.31
C LYS A 387 7.21 -23.42 15.75
N GLU A 388 7.60 -22.38 16.47
CA GLU A 388 7.20 -22.19 17.87
C GLU A 388 5.68 -21.98 17.98
N MET A 389 5.08 -21.13 17.13
CA MET A 389 3.65 -20.92 17.05
C MET A 389 2.89 -22.23 16.75
N ILE A 390 3.34 -22.98 15.77
CA ILE A 390 2.75 -24.27 15.39
C ILE A 390 2.83 -25.27 16.57
N ASN A 391 3.98 -25.35 17.25
CA ASN A 391 4.20 -26.28 18.36
C ASN A 391 3.38 -25.92 19.60
N ILE A 392 3.15 -24.63 19.86
CA ILE A 392 2.31 -24.18 20.98
C ILE A 392 0.85 -24.54 20.72
N LEU A 393 0.32 -24.15 19.55
CA LEU A 393 -1.10 -24.28 19.24
C LEU A 393 -1.52 -25.67 18.79
N LYS A 394 -0.62 -26.44 18.21
CA LYS A 394 -0.84 -27.78 17.65
C LYS A 394 -2.13 -27.86 16.80
N PRO A 395 -2.28 -26.98 15.81
CA PRO A 395 -3.48 -26.94 15.01
C PRO A 395 -3.65 -28.23 14.21
N ARG A 396 -4.90 -28.56 13.86
CA ARG A 396 -5.13 -29.69 12.96
C ARG A 396 -4.75 -29.38 11.53
N PHE A 397 -5.03 -28.14 11.10
CA PHE A 397 -4.68 -27.65 9.76
C PHE A 397 -3.88 -26.34 9.88
N ILE A 398 -2.93 -26.15 8.99
CA ILE A 398 -2.13 -24.94 8.86
C ILE A 398 -2.45 -24.31 7.51
N ILE A 399 -2.84 -23.05 7.52
CA ILE A 399 -3.17 -22.27 6.32
C ILE A 399 -2.21 -21.07 6.28
N PRO A 400 -1.20 -21.11 5.41
CA PRO A 400 -0.32 -19.97 5.19
C PRO A 400 -1.11 -18.81 4.61
N VAL A 401 -1.01 -17.64 5.24
CA VAL A 401 -1.58 -16.37 4.76
C VAL A 401 -0.50 -15.29 4.81
N ILE A 402 -0.79 -14.07 4.37
CA ILE A 402 0.12 -12.93 4.39
C ILE A 402 1.46 -13.28 3.74
N GLY A 403 1.54 -13.13 2.43
CA GLY A 403 2.76 -13.39 1.66
C GLY A 403 2.48 -14.01 0.30
N GLU A 404 3.47 -13.88 -0.58
CA GLU A 404 3.44 -14.44 -1.92
C GLU A 404 3.55 -15.97 -1.88
N TYR A 405 3.23 -16.66 -2.99
CA TYR A 405 3.25 -18.12 -3.08
C TYR A 405 4.57 -18.75 -2.58
N ARG A 406 5.72 -18.15 -2.91
CA ARG A 406 7.03 -18.66 -2.43
C ARG A 406 7.15 -18.67 -0.91
N HIS A 407 6.55 -17.67 -0.22
CA HIS A 407 6.55 -17.60 1.24
C HIS A 407 5.64 -18.67 1.84
N GLN A 408 4.46 -18.85 1.28
CA GLN A 408 3.50 -19.86 1.69
C GLN A 408 4.06 -21.28 1.50
N TYR A 409 4.75 -21.51 0.38
CA TYR A 409 5.45 -22.77 0.12
C TYR A 409 6.61 -22.99 1.11
N ALA A 410 7.37 -21.95 1.43
CA ALA A 410 8.42 -22.05 2.44
C ALA A 410 7.82 -22.39 3.82
N LEU A 411 6.69 -21.82 4.20
CA LEU A 411 6.00 -22.16 5.44
C LEU A 411 5.56 -23.63 5.45
N SER A 412 5.10 -24.19 4.34
CA SER A 412 4.78 -25.62 4.27
C SER A 412 5.99 -26.48 4.61
N THR A 413 7.16 -26.10 4.10
CA THR A 413 8.43 -26.78 4.44
C THR A 413 8.77 -26.66 5.93
N VAL A 414 8.51 -25.49 6.54
CA VAL A 414 8.69 -25.26 7.98
C VAL A 414 7.75 -26.14 8.79
N ALA A 415 6.48 -26.23 8.40
CA ALA A 415 5.50 -27.08 9.06
C ALA A 415 5.83 -28.57 8.94
N ASN A 416 6.34 -29.01 7.78
CA ASN A 416 6.84 -30.38 7.61
C ASN A 416 8.00 -30.70 8.57
N CYS A 417 8.90 -29.74 8.85
CA CYS A 417 9.99 -29.91 9.82
C CYS A 417 9.51 -30.16 11.26
N VAL A 418 8.29 -29.73 11.60
CA VAL A 418 7.68 -29.96 12.94
C VAL A 418 6.63 -31.08 12.93
N GLY A 419 6.61 -31.89 11.86
CA GLY A 419 5.88 -33.17 11.81
C GLY A 419 4.50 -33.10 11.13
N TYR A 420 4.15 -32.02 10.45
CA TYR A 420 2.93 -31.96 9.65
C TYR A 420 3.18 -32.57 8.28
N ASP A 421 2.20 -33.27 7.75
CA ASP A 421 2.17 -33.74 6.37
C ASP A 421 1.40 -32.75 5.45
N ASP A 422 1.59 -32.86 4.14
CA ASP A 422 0.99 -31.95 3.15
C ASP A 422 -0.55 -31.95 3.18
N LYS A 423 -1.17 -32.99 3.73
CA LYS A 423 -2.65 -33.07 3.84
C LYS A 423 -3.21 -32.14 4.92
N HIS A 424 -2.37 -31.71 5.83
CA HIS A 424 -2.73 -30.80 6.92
C HIS A 424 -2.23 -29.36 6.68
N ILE A 425 -1.57 -29.10 5.55
CA ILE A 425 -1.07 -27.78 5.15
C ILE A 425 -1.84 -27.36 3.89
N LEU A 426 -2.69 -26.33 4.01
CA LEU A 426 -3.58 -25.92 2.94
C LEU A 426 -3.09 -24.57 2.38
N ILE A 427 -2.42 -24.62 1.23
CA ILE A 427 -2.07 -23.41 0.46
C ILE A 427 -3.26 -23.12 -0.43
N LEU A 428 -3.85 -21.93 -0.27
CA LEU A 428 -5.07 -21.51 -0.95
C LEU A 428 -4.76 -20.53 -2.07
N ASP A 429 -5.59 -20.56 -3.10
CA ASP A 429 -5.73 -19.45 -4.03
C ASP A 429 -6.73 -18.42 -3.47
N CYS A 430 -6.61 -17.16 -3.95
CA CYS A 430 -7.57 -16.12 -3.58
C CYS A 430 -8.97 -16.54 -4.08
N GLY A 431 -9.96 -16.50 -3.19
CA GLY A 431 -11.33 -16.93 -3.50
C GLY A 431 -11.66 -18.38 -3.19
N ASP A 432 -10.67 -19.27 -3.00
CA ASP A 432 -10.91 -20.66 -2.64
C ASP A 432 -11.67 -20.80 -1.33
N ILE A 433 -12.84 -21.45 -1.36
CA ILE A 433 -13.64 -21.73 -0.16
C ILE A 433 -13.25 -23.09 0.41
N ILE A 434 -12.56 -23.09 1.54
CA ILE A 434 -12.36 -24.32 2.32
C ILE A 434 -13.51 -24.50 3.32
N THR A 435 -13.98 -25.72 3.44
CA THR A 435 -15.13 -26.04 4.32
C THR A 435 -14.73 -27.04 5.40
N PHE A 436 -15.13 -26.71 6.64
CA PHE A 436 -15.14 -27.65 7.76
C PHE A 436 -16.58 -27.87 8.20
N GLU A 437 -16.98 -29.13 8.31
CA GLU A 437 -18.27 -29.54 8.86
C GLU A 437 -18.06 -30.49 10.04
N ASN A 438 -18.63 -30.15 11.17
CA ASN A 438 -18.47 -30.96 12.41
C ASN A 438 -16.98 -31.21 12.73
N GLY A 439 -16.14 -30.20 12.54
CA GLY A 439 -14.70 -30.24 12.76
C GLY A 439 -13.93 -31.14 11.79
N LYS A 440 -14.53 -31.55 10.65
CA LYS A 440 -13.88 -32.33 9.58
C LYS A 440 -13.71 -31.48 8.33
N TYR A 441 -12.51 -31.49 7.78
CA TYR A 441 -12.21 -30.84 6.50
C TYR A 441 -12.90 -31.57 5.34
N LYS A 442 -13.54 -30.82 4.48
CA LYS A 442 -14.31 -31.31 3.31
C LYS A 442 -13.63 -31.05 1.98
N GLY A 443 -12.56 -30.28 1.97
CA GLY A 443 -11.88 -29.84 0.76
C GLY A 443 -12.21 -28.40 0.39
N ILE A 444 -11.77 -28.00 -0.81
CA ILE A 444 -12.23 -26.78 -1.48
C ILE A 444 -13.61 -27.10 -2.05
N THR A 445 -14.63 -26.38 -1.57
CA THR A 445 -16.03 -26.67 -1.89
C THR A 445 -16.67 -25.65 -2.82
N GLY A 446 -15.97 -24.60 -3.16
CA GLY A 446 -16.42 -23.54 -4.05
C GLY A 446 -15.35 -22.48 -4.22
N GLU A 447 -15.72 -21.44 -4.95
CA GLU A 447 -14.88 -20.28 -5.22
C GLU A 447 -15.73 -19.02 -5.17
N VAL A 448 -15.17 -17.92 -4.65
CA VAL A 448 -15.76 -16.58 -4.71
C VAL A 448 -14.94 -15.70 -5.64
N VAL A 449 -15.61 -14.78 -6.31
CA VAL A 449 -14.93 -13.79 -7.14
C VAL A 449 -14.04 -12.92 -6.25
N CYS A 450 -12.77 -12.86 -6.59
CA CYS A 450 -11.79 -11.98 -5.97
C CYS A 450 -10.99 -11.28 -7.06
N GLY A 451 -10.37 -10.16 -6.73
CA GLY A 451 -9.60 -9.39 -7.69
C GLY A 451 -8.96 -8.15 -7.09
N GLU A 452 -8.33 -7.39 -7.96
CA GLU A 452 -7.70 -6.13 -7.65
C GLU A 452 -8.52 -4.97 -8.19
N VAL A 453 -8.81 -4.00 -7.32
CA VAL A 453 -9.46 -2.76 -7.70
C VAL A 453 -8.42 -1.64 -7.57
N LEU A 454 -8.12 -1.00 -8.70
CA LEU A 454 -7.10 0.05 -8.78
C LEU A 454 -7.72 1.41 -8.44
N ILE A 455 -7.13 2.12 -7.48
CA ILE A 455 -7.62 3.42 -7.02
C ILE A 455 -6.62 4.51 -7.42
N ASP A 456 -7.13 5.56 -8.08
CA ASP A 456 -6.39 6.73 -8.50
C ASP A 456 -7.03 7.99 -7.93
N GLY A 457 -6.25 8.75 -7.17
CA GLY A 457 -6.69 9.99 -6.55
C GLY A 457 -7.63 9.80 -5.36
N LYS A 458 -8.22 10.91 -4.92
CA LYS A 458 -9.14 10.94 -3.77
C LYS A 458 -10.56 10.48 -4.09
N GLU A 459 -10.89 10.32 -5.35
CA GLU A 459 -12.16 9.76 -5.75
C GLU A 459 -12.07 8.24 -5.70
N LEU A 460 -13.00 7.62 -4.97
CA LEU A 460 -13.11 6.16 -4.83
C LEU A 460 -13.61 5.51 -6.14
N LYS A 461 -12.94 5.83 -7.26
CA LYS A 461 -13.30 5.32 -8.59
C LYS A 461 -12.24 4.34 -9.07
N ASP A 462 -12.72 3.23 -9.55
CA ASP A 462 -11.91 2.20 -10.20
C ASP A 462 -11.29 2.75 -11.48
N VAL A 463 -10.01 2.47 -11.68
CA VAL A 463 -9.32 2.82 -12.93
C VAL A 463 -9.57 1.71 -13.94
N SER A 464 -10.16 2.04 -15.10
CA SER A 464 -10.41 1.04 -16.13
C SER A 464 -9.12 0.58 -16.83
N ASP A 465 -9.13 -0.66 -17.33
CA ASP A 465 -8.03 -1.25 -18.10
C ASP A 465 -7.60 -0.39 -19.31
N VAL A 466 -8.56 0.33 -19.90
CA VAL A 466 -8.29 1.25 -21.01
C VAL A 466 -7.39 2.40 -20.58
N VAL A 467 -7.67 2.99 -19.41
CA VAL A 467 -6.86 4.08 -18.85
C VAL A 467 -5.47 3.59 -18.48
N MET A 468 -5.36 2.39 -17.91
CA MET A 468 -4.06 1.79 -17.56
C MET A 468 -3.21 1.54 -18.82
N ARG A 469 -3.81 0.99 -19.86
CA ARG A 469 -3.14 0.78 -21.15
C ARG A 469 -2.67 2.10 -21.80
N ASP A 470 -3.50 3.14 -21.74
CA ASP A 470 -3.11 4.45 -22.25
C ASP A 470 -1.94 5.05 -21.46
N ARG A 471 -1.93 4.91 -20.13
CA ARG A 471 -0.81 5.35 -19.28
C ARG A 471 0.49 4.60 -19.58
N GLU A 472 0.41 3.30 -19.78
CA GLU A 472 1.55 2.47 -20.16
C GLU A 472 2.13 2.91 -21.50
N LEU A 473 1.28 3.09 -22.51
CA LEU A 473 1.70 3.58 -23.83
C LEU A 473 2.32 4.98 -23.74
N LEU A 474 1.72 5.89 -22.97
CA LEU A 474 2.27 7.24 -22.78
C LEU A 474 3.63 7.21 -22.07
N SER A 475 3.81 6.32 -21.11
CA SER A 475 5.07 6.17 -20.36
C SER A 475 6.19 5.58 -21.23
N ASN A 476 5.87 4.57 -22.04
CA ASN A 476 6.86 3.83 -22.83
C ASN A 476 7.18 4.52 -24.15
N ASP A 477 6.17 4.97 -24.87
CA ASP A 477 6.28 5.41 -26.26
C ASP A 477 5.98 6.89 -26.49
N GLY A 478 5.29 7.54 -25.54
CA GLY A 478 4.98 8.96 -25.61
C GLY A 478 3.78 9.31 -26.48
N LEU A 479 3.69 10.59 -26.88
CA LEU A 479 2.54 11.19 -27.57
C LEU A 479 2.97 12.05 -28.74
N ILE A 480 2.22 11.99 -29.85
CA ILE A 480 2.28 12.92 -30.97
C ILE A 480 0.90 13.54 -31.19
N LEU A 481 0.81 14.85 -31.00
CA LEU A 481 -0.36 15.65 -31.34
C LEU A 481 -0.16 16.27 -32.73
N ILE A 482 -1.15 16.13 -33.61
CA ILE A 482 -1.15 16.74 -34.97
C ILE A 482 -2.37 17.64 -35.07
N SER A 483 -2.17 18.94 -35.04
CA SER A 483 -3.26 19.93 -35.04
C SER A 483 -3.34 20.67 -36.37
N ALA A 484 -4.52 20.72 -36.99
CA ALA A 484 -4.76 21.50 -38.21
C ALA A 484 -6.18 22.07 -38.26
N SER A 485 -6.30 23.26 -38.84
CA SER A 485 -7.58 23.91 -39.16
C SER A 485 -7.93 23.72 -40.64
N ILE A 486 -9.13 23.24 -40.91
CA ILE A 486 -9.59 22.87 -42.25
C ILE A 486 -10.92 23.61 -42.55
N ASN A 487 -10.98 24.24 -43.72
CA ASN A 487 -12.21 24.78 -44.23
C ASN A 487 -13.02 23.70 -44.98
N PRO A 488 -14.16 23.27 -44.49
CA PRO A 488 -14.95 22.22 -45.13
C PRO A 488 -15.59 22.62 -46.44
N ARG A 489 -15.79 23.95 -46.69
CA ARG A 489 -16.36 24.46 -47.95
C ARG A 489 -15.33 24.53 -49.06
N THR A 490 -14.17 25.14 -48.76
CA THR A 490 -13.07 25.22 -49.74
C THR A 490 -12.22 23.96 -49.82
N LYS A 491 -12.44 23.05 -48.88
CA LYS A 491 -11.73 21.78 -48.77
C LYS A 491 -10.19 21.96 -48.72
N SER A 492 -9.77 22.93 -47.95
CA SER A 492 -8.37 23.32 -47.80
C SER A 492 -7.93 23.39 -46.37
N VAL A 493 -6.67 23.08 -46.09
CA VAL A 493 -6.02 23.33 -44.81
C VAL A 493 -5.74 24.82 -44.70
N ILE A 494 -6.28 25.48 -43.67
CA ILE A 494 -6.12 26.93 -43.44
C ILE A 494 -4.84 27.20 -42.65
N VAL A 495 -4.66 26.42 -41.55
CA VAL A 495 -3.50 26.54 -40.65
C VAL A 495 -3.01 25.17 -40.24
N GLY A 496 -1.71 25.03 -40.13
CA GLY A 496 -1.05 23.77 -39.73
C GLY A 496 -0.61 22.90 -40.93
N PRO A 497 -0.30 21.61 -40.73
CA PRO A 497 -0.32 20.93 -39.44
C PRO A 497 0.78 21.40 -38.49
N GLU A 498 0.43 21.61 -37.26
CA GLU A 498 1.37 21.78 -36.13
C GLU A 498 1.54 20.45 -35.41
N ILE A 499 2.80 20.09 -35.10
CA ILE A 499 3.15 18.81 -34.54
C ILE A 499 3.82 19.04 -33.19
N VAL A 500 3.25 18.43 -32.13
CA VAL A 500 3.84 18.44 -30.79
C VAL A 500 4.09 17.01 -30.35
N ALA A 501 5.36 16.68 -30.05
CA ALA A 501 5.74 15.39 -29.50
C ALA A 501 6.17 15.54 -28.05
N LYS A 502 5.79 14.58 -27.21
CA LYS A 502 6.13 14.48 -25.79
C LYS A 502 6.43 13.03 -25.42
N GLY A 503 7.33 12.85 -24.44
CA GLY A 503 7.66 11.52 -23.89
C GLY A 503 8.78 10.76 -24.62
N PHE A 504 9.28 11.27 -25.73
CA PHE A 504 10.48 10.76 -26.41
C PHE A 504 11.27 11.89 -27.07
N SER A 505 12.57 11.66 -27.26
CA SER A 505 13.39 12.60 -28.01
C SER A 505 13.38 12.19 -29.47
N PHE A 506 13.13 13.13 -30.38
CA PHE A 506 13.58 12.98 -31.73
C PHE A 506 15.11 12.86 -31.69
N SER A 507 15.70 11.90 -32.43
CA SER A 507 17.14 11.83 -32.63
C SER A 507 17.67 13.15 -33.24
N LYS A 508 18.97 13.29 -33.47
CA LYS A 508 19.57 14.51 -34.05
C LYS A 508 18.88 15.01 -35.36
N ASP A 509 18.07 14.16 -35.97
CA ASP A 509 17.26 14.42 -37.16
C ASP A 509 15.79 14.77 -36.88
N GLY A 510 15.48 15.31 -35.69
CA GLY A 510 14.10 15.62 -35.24
C GLY A 510 13.32 16.55 -36.16
N GLU A 511 14.01 17.50 -36.82
CA GLU A 511 13.40 18.36 -37.85
C GLU A 511 12.97 17.57 -39.10
N ASP A 512 13.68 16.50 -39.45
CA ASP A 512 13.34 15.69 -40.61
C ASP A 512 12.12 14.81 -40.35
N MET A 513 11.94 14.29 -39.14
CA MET A 513 10.74 13.52 -38.76
C MET A 513 9.51 14.41 -38.73
N GLU A 514 9.61 15.62 -38.17
CA GLU A 514 8.49 16.58 -38.16
C GLU A 514 8.07 16.94 -39.60
N LYS A 515 9.04 17.21 -40.48
CA LYS A 515 8.79 17.47 -41.90
C LYS A 515 8.11 16.28 -42.60
N ALA A 516 8.59 15.06 -42.32
CA ALA A 516 7.99 13.85 -42.89
C ALA A 516 6.55 13.64 -42.41
N ILE A 517 6.26 13.84 -41.11
CA ILE A 517 4.90 13.75 -40.59
C ILE A 517 3.99 14.82 -41.22
N LYS A 518 4.50 16.05 -41.44
CA LYS A 518 3.75 17.11 -42.14
C LYS A 518 3.44 16.69 -43.60
N GLN A 519 4.40 16.10 -44.29
CA GLN A 519 4.19 15.58 -45.65
C GLN A 519 3.15 14.47 -45.71
N LEU A 520 3.21 13.51 -44.76
CA LEU A 520 2.22 12.45 -44.63
C LEU A 520 0.83 13.02 -44.36
N PHE A 521 0.71 14.01 -43.47
CA PHE A 521 -0.55 14.69 -43.20
C PHE A 521 -1.13 15.29 -44.49
N TYR A 522 -0.35 16.01 -45.30
CA TYR A 522 -0.84 16.59 -46.55
C TYR A 522 -1.19 15.50 -47.58
N LEU A 523 -0.43 14.42 -47.64
CA LEU A 523 -0.75 13.30 -48.51
C LEU A 523 -2.08 12.65 -48.18
N VAL A 524 -2.35 12.41 -46.87
CA VAL A 524 -3.64 11.88 -46.40
C VAL A 524 -4.73 12.90 -46.64
N SER A 525 -4.50 14.17 -46.30
CA SER A 525 -5.48 15.26 -46.48
C SER A 525 -5.96 15.39 -47.91
N SER A 526 -5.05 15.27 -48.90
CA SER A 526 -5.40 15.37 -50.30
C SER A 526 -6.40 14.29 -50.76
N LYS A 527 -6.37 13.10 -50.15
CA LYS A 527 -7.32 12.00 -50.45
C LYS A 527 -8.70 12.25 -49.90
N TYR A 528 -8.80 12.80 -48.69
CA TYR A 528 -10.08 12.99 -47.99
C TYR A 528 -10.75 14.32 -48.29
N LEU A 529 -9.99 15.36 -48.63
CA LEU A 529 -10.55 16.67 -48.98
C LEU A 529 -11.14 16.74 -50.39
N ILE A 530 -10.82 15.81 -51.27
CA ILE A 530 -11.41 15.72 -52.64
C ILE A 530 -12.85 15.19 -52.58
N THR A 531 -13.23 14.42 -51.56
CA THR A 531 -14.54 13.75 -51.46
C THR A 531 -15.70 14.76 -51.34
N LYS A 532 -16.91 14.41 -51.81
CA LYS A 532 -18.07 15.27 -51.75
C LYS A 532 -18.41 15.66 -50.31
N PHE A 533 -18.29 14.73 -49.40
CA PHE A 533 -18.46 14.93 -47.95
C PHE A 533 -17.23 14.42 -47.22
N ILE A 534 -16.72 15.19 -46.25
CA ILE A 534 -15.55 14.80 -45.44
C ILE A 534 -16.01 13.84 -44.34
N ASN A 535 -15.55 12.59 -44.37
CA ASN A 535 -15.69 11.68 -43.27
C ASN A 535 -14.58 11.94 -42.23
N TRP A 536 -14.85 12.76 -41.23
CA TRP A 536 -13.88 13.18 -40.24
C TRP A 536 -13.29 12.03 -39.43
N ALA A 537 -14.08 10.99 -39.14
CA ALA A 537 -13.64 9.83 -38.37
C ALA A 537 -12.61 9.00 -39.18
N GLU A 538 -12.93 8.68 -40.41
CA GLU A 538 -12.00 7.97 -41.32
C GLU A 538 -10.76 8.78 -41.60
N PHE A 539 -10.89 10.10 -41.80
CA PHE A 539 -9.78 10.98 -42.03
C PHE A 539 -8.80 11.02 -40.85
N LYS A 540 -9.31 11.19 -39.61
CA LYS A 540 -8.48 11.10 -38.40
C LYS A 540 -7.81 9.74 -38.28
N ASN A 541 -8.53 8.65 -38.52
CA ASN A 541 -7.97 7.29 -38.45
C ASN A 541 -6.89 7.06 -39.50
N ALA A 542 -7.05 7.57 -40.73
CA ALA A 542 -6.04 7.48 -41.76
C ALA A 542 -4.75 8.20 -41.39
N ILE A 543 -4.86 9.44 -40.82
CA ILE A 543 -3.67 10.17 -40.33
C ILE A 543 -2.99 9.35 -39.22
N LYS A 544 -3.78 8.84 -38.25
CA LYS A 544 -3.24 8.03 -37.17
C LYS A 544 -2.47 6.82 -37.69
N THR A 545 -3.05 6.08 -38.64
CA THR A 545 -2.47 4.85 -39.17
C THR A 545 -1.17 5.11 -39.94
N GLU A 546 -1.16 6.08 -40.86
CA GLU A 546 0.01 6.39 -41.68
C GLU A 546 1.17 6.94 -40.84
N VAL A 547 0.87 7.82 -39.88
CA VAL A 547 1.90 8.38 -38.99
C VAL A 547 2.41 7.33 -38.02
N SER A 548 1.55 6.46 -37.46
CA SER A 548 2.00 5.34 -36.60
C SER A 548 2.93 4.41 -37.35
N HIS A 549 2.58 4.04 -38.58
CA HIS A 549 3.39 3.16 -39.38
C HIS A 549 4.77 3.77 -39.69
N TYR A 550 4.80 5.05 -40.06
CA TYR A 550 6.03 5.77 -40.29
C TYR A 550 6.93 5.85 -39.07
N VAL A 551 6.38 6.31 -37.93
CA VAL A 551 7.12 6.46 -36.66
C VAL A 551 7.68 5.12 -36.18
N TYR A 552 6.86 4.05 -36.24
CA TYR A 552 7.33 2.71 -35.87
C TYR A 552 8.48 2.22 -36.79
N LYS A 553 8.41 2.51 -38.09
CA LYS A 553 9.46 2.14 -39.04
C LYS A 553 10.78 2.83 -38.69
N GLU A 554 10.74 4.12 -38.37
CA GLU A 554 11.93 4.95 -38.13
C GLU A 554 12.56 4.73 -36.74
N ILE A 555 11.77 4.69 -35.69
CA ILE A 555 12.29 4.67 -34.30
C ILE A 555 11.87 3.46 -33.48
N LYS A 556 11.09 2.52 -34.07
CA LYS A 556 10.58 1.32 -33.36
C LYS A 556 9.78 1.62 -32.09
N ARG A 557 9.07 2.76 -32.04
CA ARG A 557 8.15 3.17 -31.00
C ARG A 557 6.76 3.36 -31.56
N SER A 558 5.74 3.17 -30.70
CA SER A 558 4.32 3.26 -31.06
C SER A 558 3.61 4.34 -30.23
N PRO A 559 4.00 5.64 -30.35
CA PRO A 559 3.40 6.69 -29.55
C PRO A 559 1.91 6.83 -29.82
N ILE A 560 1.17 7.35 -28.84
CA ILE A 560 -0.24 7.70 -29.02
C ILE A 560 -0.32 8.87 -30.00
N ILE A 561 -1.00 8.67 -31.14
CA ILE A 561 -1.18 9.72 -32.14
C ILE A 561 -2.57 10.29 -32.04
N ILE A 562 -2.65 11.62 -31.81
CA ILE A 562 -3.91 12.34 -31.65
C ILE A 562 -4.04 13.39 -32.75
N PRO A 563 -4.80 13.11 -33.84
CA PRO A 563 -5.16 14.11 -34.83
C PRO A 563 -6.27 15.02 -34.33
N VAL A 564 -6.00 16.32 -34.17
CA VAL A 564 -6.95 17.36 -33.81
C VAL A 564 -7.27 18.18 -35.04
N LEU A 565 -8.35 17.82 -35.72
CA LEU A 565 -8.83 18.52 -36.89
C LEU A 565 -9.97 19.45 -36.51
N ILE A 566 -9.76 20.75 -36.69
CA ILE A 566 -10.74 21.80 -36.37
C ILE A 566 -11.41 22.22 -37.67
N SER A 567 -12.74 22.07 -37.72
CA SER A 567 -13.54 22.58 -38.84
C SER A 567 -13.76 24.08 -38.64
N THR A 568 -13.21 24.89 -39.51
CA THR A 568 -13.28 26.37 -39.42
C THR A 568 -14.00 26.94 -40.64
N ASP A 569 -15.13 27.59 -40.41
CA ASP A 569 -15.82 28.41 -41.41
C ASP A 569 -15.43 29.87 -41.22
N VAL A 570 -14.48 30.35 -41.99
CA VAL A 570 -13.91 31.70 -41.86
C VAL A 570 -14.99 32.78 -42.06
N ASP A 571 -16.00 32.51 -42.87
CA ASP A 571 -17.10 33.47 -43.11
C ASP A 571 -18.01 33.57 -41.90
N ALA A 572 -18.29 32.47 -41.20
CA ALA A 572 -19.04 32.46 -39.96
C ALA A 572 -18.31 33.17 -38.81
N ILE A 573 -16.98 32.98 -38.71
CA ILE A 573 -16.16 33.67 -37.70
C ILE A 573 -16.13 35.20 -37.95
N ASN A 574 -15.94 35.61 -39.22
CA ASN A 574 -15.93 37.02 -39.58
C ASN A 574 -17.32 37.71 -39.36
N GLN A 575 -18.43 36.98 -39.52
CA GLN A 575 -19.75 37.45 -39.17
C GLN A 575 -19.96 37.60 -37.67
N GLN A 576 -19.51 36.64 -36.87
CA GLN A 576 -19.57 36.73 -35.41
C GLN A 576 -18.66 37.85 -34.85
N ALA A 577 -17.45 38.02 -35.40
CA ALA A 577 -16.57 39.13 -35.00
C ALA A 577 -17.22 40.51 -35.27
N LYS A 578 -17.88 40.69 -36.42
CA LYS A 578 -18.61 41.91 -36.73
C LYS A 578 -19.83 42.16 -35.84
N THR A 579 -20.43 41.10 -35.27
CA THR A 579 -21.57 41.21 -34.33
C THR A 579 -21.11 41.52 -32.90
N ILE A 580 -19.87 41.25 -32.55
CA ILE A 580 -19.27 41.56 -31.23
C ILE A 580 -18.71 43.00 -31.22
N GLU A 581 -18.36 43.56 -32.39
CA GLU A 581 -17.90 44.96 -32.54
C GLU A 581 -19.07 45.98 -32.68
N GLN A 582 -20.31 45.53 -32.78
CA GLN A 582 -21.54 46.34 -32.70
C GLN A 582 -22.21 46.18 -31.33
#